data_5ddd689985bd9cc36e7b0f35bbf2b3fd
#
_entry.id   5ddd689985bd9cc36e7b0f35bbf2b3fd
#
_cell.length_a   1.000
_cell.length_b   1.000
_cell.length_c   1.000
_cell.angle_alpha   90.00
_cell.angle_beta   90.00
_cell.angle_gamma   90.00
#
_symmetry.space_group_name_H-M   'P 1'
#
loop_
_entity.id
_entity.type
_entity.pdbx_description
1 polymer ?
#
loop_
_entity_poly.entity_id
_entity_poly.type
_entity_poly.pdbx_seq_one_letter_code
_entity_poly.pdbx_strand_id
1 'polypeptide(L)'
;MSNLSKIGKLIHLYRDEIELVEGIDAPEFIISSTAKFLDETGGRNWVPVIVKEVGEDKYEVIGNSFIYVVAEAAGLEKVWCIIADEREDTEKISKILSGEKIPKINLSTATRDEIKSALQYLIEKPDSQLKGVKLPVATNRIDESPRQYWKDFRPITKLGCGITTAKVNALKEVFYLIPQPMLKPEKVNLSTATEDDIKAALKYLIEKPNSKLKQVELAKATESIAEAPRQNWKSLQPITKLKCGIGKTKINLLKEIFYLNP
;
A
#
# COMPACT_ATOMS: atom_id res chain seq x y z
N MET A 1 32.40 -2.21 17.49
CA MET A 1 31.96 -0.77 17.45
C MET A 1 31.97 -0.35 16.00
N SER A 2 30.81 -0.13 15.40
CA SER A 2 30.72 0.34 14.01
C SER A 2 31.48 1.67 13.89
N ASN A 3 32.35 1.75 12.92
CA ASN A 3 33.20 2.92 12.72
C ASN A 3 32.38 4.03 12.05
N LEU A 4 31.51 4.71 12.84
CA LEU A 4 30.63 5.82 12.39
C LEU A 4 31.36 6.86 11.54
N SER A 5 32.71 6.92 11.63
CA SER A 5 33.54 7.82 10.84
C SER A 5 33.57 7.51 9.34
N LYS A 6 33.23 6.29 8.92
CA LYS A 6 33.23 5.85 7.51
C LYS A 6 31.88 6.03 6.81
N ILE A 7 30.75 6.13 7.56
CA ILE A 7 29.40 6.23 6.97
C ILE A 7 29.26 7.48 6.08
N GLY A 8 28.71 7.26 4.88
CA GLY A 8 28.54 8.31 3.88
C GLY A 8 29.80 8.72 3.13
N LYS A 9 30.94 8.11 3.42
CA LYS A 9 32.19 8.41 2.71
C LYS A 9 32.30 7.59 1.43
N LEU A 10 32.85 8.22 0.41
CA LEU A 10 33.28 7.54 -0.80
C LEU A 10 34.63 6.90 -0.56
N ILE A 11 34.72 5.60 -0.71
CA ILE A 11 35.92 4.80 -0.51
C ILE A 11 36.17 3.85 -1.67
N HIS A 12 37.38 3.38 -1.82
CA HIS A 12 37.81 2.46 -2.86
C HIS A 12 38.12 1.12 -2.23
N LEU A 13 37.20 0.16 -2.32
CA LEU A 13 37.29 -1.17 -1.74
C LEU A 13 37.83 -2.18 -2.74
N TYR A 14 38.52 -3.21 -2.27
CA TYR A 14 38.85 -4.38 -3.06
C TYR A 14 37.56 -5.15 -3.37
N ARG A 15 37.44 -5.68 -4.59
CA ARG A 15 36.25 -6.41 -5.02
C ARG A 15 36.00 -7.67 -4.19
N ASP A 16 37.04 -8.35 -3.75
CA ASP A 16 36.97 -9.56 -2.91
C ASP A 16 36.53 -9.30 -1.45
N GLU A 17 36.50 -8.04 -1.03
CA GLU A 17 35.90 -7.59 0.24
C GLU A 17 34.38 -7.37 0.13
N ILE A 18 33.81 -7.41 -1.10
CA ILE A 18 32.41 -7.05 -1.37
C ILE A 18 31.63 -8.28 -1.84
N GLU A 19 30.49 -8.53 -1.24
CA GLU A 19 29.57 -9.60 -1.60
C GLU A 19 28.25 -9.06 -2.14
N LEU A 20 27.77 -9.66 -3.23
CA LEU A 20 26.43 -9.44 -3.77
C LEU A 20 25.53 -10.60 -3.36
N VAL A 21 24.61 -10.36 -2.41
CA VAL A 21 23.73 -11.41 -1.87
C VAL A 21 22.53 -11.67 -2.78
N GLU A 22 21.99 -10.64 -3.40
CA GLU A 22 20.84 -10.75 -4.34
C GLU A 22 21.31 -10.58 -5.77
N GLY A 23 20.97 -11.52 -6.65
CA GLY A 23 21.23 -11.40 -8.09
C GLY A 23 20.44 -10.23 -8.72
N ILE A 24 20.93 -9.70 -9.81
CA ILE A 24 20.27 -8.64 -10.59
C ILE A 24 19.49 -9.24 -11.77
N ASP A 25 18.37 -8.62 -12.11
CA ASP A 25 17.61 -8.93 -13.33
C ASP A 25 18.05 -7.98 -14.46
N ALA A 26 19.23 -8.25 -15.03
CA ALA A 26 19.75 -7.49 -16.17
C ALA A 26 20.21 -8.44 -17.28
N PRO A 27 19.90 -8.13 -18.57
CA PRO A 27 20.35 -8.94 -19.68
C PRO A 27 21.89 -9.02 -19.76
N GLU A 28 22.42 -10.20 -20.00
CA GLU A 28 23.86 -10.45 -20.14
C GLU A 28 24.53 -9.52 -21.15
N PHE A 29 23.84 -9.23 -22.26
CA PHE A 29 24.31 -8.29 -23.27
C PHE A 29 24.55 -6.88 -22.69
N ILE A 30 23.66 -6.40 -21.81
CA ILE A 30 23.80 -5.07 -21.20
C ILE A 30 24.99 -5.05 -20.24
N ILE A 31 25.14 -6.09 -19.43
CA ILE A 31 26.27 -6.23 -18.49
C ILE A 31 27.61 -6.23 -19.26
N SER A 32 27.77 -7.14 -20.21
CA SER A 32 29.02 -7.30 -20.96
C SER A 32 29.39 -6.09 -21.81
N SER A 33 28.39 -5.46 -22.46
CA SER A 33 28.64 -4.26 -23.25
C SER A 33 29.01 -3.06 -22.37
N THR A 34 28.40 -2.91 -21.21
CA THR A 34 28.73 -1.83 -20.26
C THR A 34 30.08 -2.06 -19.63
N ALA A 35 30.44 -3.31 -19.30
CA ALA A 35 31.75 -3.68 -18.77
C ALA A 35 32.88 -3.35 -19.77
N LYS A 36 32.68 -3.68 -21.04
CA LYS A 36 33.63 -3.32 -22.10
C LYS A 36 33.77 -1.81 -22.21
N PHE A 37 32.67 -1.04 -22.22
CA PHE A 37 32.72 0.41 -22.29
C PHE A 37 33.40 1.01 -21.04
N LEU A 38 33.18 0.43 -19.86
CA LEU A 38 33.85 0.86 -18.63
C LEU A 38 35.36 0.68 -18.72
N ASP A 39 35.84 -0.47 -19.23
CA ASP A 39 37.27 -0.75 -19.43
C ASP A 39 37.89 0.24 -20.46
N GLU A 40 37.24 0.45 -21.59
CA GLU A 40 37.70 1.37 -22.66
C GLU A 40 37.77 2.84 -22.18
N THR A 41 36.99 3.22 -21.14
CA THR A 41 36.92 4.59 -20.60
C THR A 41 37.73 4.82 -19.33
N GLY A 42 38.65 3.91 -19.01
CA GLY A 42 39.61 4.07 -17.94
C GLY A 42 39.26 3.32 -16.65
N GLY A 43 38.35 2.36 -16.72
CA GLY A 43 38.11 1.38 -15.65
C GLY A 43 37.65 1.97 -14.30
N ARG A 44 36.81 3.01 -14.31
CA ARG A 44 36.31 3.65 -13.08
C ARG A 44 34.81 3.72 -13.04
N ASN A 45 34.21 3.14 -11.99
CA ASN A 45 32.76 3.30 -11.74
C ASN A 45 32.46 4.68 -11.13
N TRP A 46 32.08 5.65 -11.96
CA TRP A 46 31.72 7.01 -11.52
C TRP A 46 30.45 7.04 -10.67
N VAL A 47 29.56 6.05 -10.81
CA VAL A 47 28.43 5.84 -9.92
C VAL A 47 28.87 4.85 -8.85
N PRO A 48 28.94 5.24 -7.57
CA PRO A 48 29.43 4.34 -6.53
C PRO A 48 28.41 3.25 -6.21
N VAL A 49 28.93 2.08 -5.83
CA VAL A 49 28.13 1.00 -5.23
C VAL A 49 27.80 1.38 -3.80
N ILE A 50 26.58 1.12 -3.33
CA ILE A 50 26.19 1.36 -1.95
C ILE A 50 26.37 0.04 -1.20
N VAL A 51 27.18 0.05 -0.14
CA VAL A 51 27.52 -1.13 0.65
C VAL A 51 27.28 -0.89 2.14
N LYS A 52 26.99 -1.96 2.88
CA LYS A 52 27.01 -1.98 4.35
C LYS A 52 28.18 -2.84 4.84
N GLU A 53 28.82 -2.46 5.93
CA GLU A 53 29.85 -3.24 6.59
C GLU A 53 29.18 -4.39 7.38
N VAL A 54 29.55 -5.64 7.10
CA VAL A 54 29.00 -6.84 7.75
C VAL A 54 30.03 -7.59 8.60
N GLY A 55 31.28 -7.18 8.54
CA GLY A 55 32.42 -7.73 9.30
C GLY A 55 33.66 -6.91 9.04
N GLU A 56 34.78 -7.29 9.64
CA GLU A 56 36.08 -6.67 9.41
C GLU A 56 36.47 -6.86 7.93
N ASP A 57 36.63 -5.75 7.20
CA ASP A 57 36.92 -5.70 5.76
C ASP A 57 35.96 -6.57 4.91
N LYS A 58 34.69 -6.67 5.33
CA LYS A 58 33.63 -7.36 4.59
C LYS A 58 32.41 -6.46 4.42
N TYR A 59 31.96 -6.36 3.18
CA TYR A 59 30.89 -5.47 2.79
C TYR A 59 29.84 -6.21 1.96
N GLU A 60 28.57 -5.85 2.13
CA GLU A 60 27.44 -6.37 1.37
C GLU A 60 26.85 -5.27 0.51
N VAL A 61 26.60 -5.55 -0.77
CA VAL A 61 25.93 -4.62 -1.69
C VAL A 61 24.47 -4.45 -1.29
N ILE A 62 24.05 -3.20 -1.06
CA ILE A 62 22.68 -2.84 -0.70
C ILE A 62 22.03 -1.83 -1.67
N GLY A 63 22.73 -1.44 -2.73
CA GLY A 63 22.20 -0.57 -3.79
C GLY A 63 23.24 -0.34 -4.89
N ASN A 64 22.75 0.02 -6.07
CA ASN A 64 23.55 0.11 -7.31
C ASN A 64 24.22 -1.23 -7.67
N SER A 65 23.49 -2.33 -7.47
CA SER A 65 23.96 -3.70 -7.70
C SER A 65 24.38 -3.94 -9.15
N PHE A 66 23.71 -3.29 -10.11
CA PHE A 66 24.10 -3.30 -11.53
C PHE A 66 25.55 -2.80 -11.72
N ILE A 67 25.92 -1.73 -11.02
CA ILE A 67 27.28 -1.15 -11.13
C ILE A 67 28.32 -2.12 -10.60
N TYR A 68 28.01 -2.84 -9.50
CA TYR A 68 28.90 -3.87 -8.97
C TYR A 68 29.14 -5.01 -9.96
N VAL A 69 28.04 -5.55 -10.54
CA VAL A 69 28.14 -6.65 -11.53
C VAL A 69 28.90 -6.21 -12.79
N VAL A 70 28.70 -4.98 -13.23
CA VAL A 70 29.47 -4.42 -14.36
C VAL A 70 30.96 -4.28 -14.00
N ALA A 71 31.28 -3.80 -12.79
CA ALA A 71 32.66 -3.69 -12.31
C ALA A 71 33.35 -5.06 -12.21
N GLU A 72 32.61 -6.09 -11.75
CA GLU A 72 33.06 -7.48 -11.70
C GLU A 72 33.30 -8.03 -13.12
N ALA A 73 32.37 -7.85 -14.05
CA ALA A 73 32.48 -8.27 -15.43
C ALA A 73 33.62 -7.56 -16.18
N ALA A 74 33.93 -6.31 -15.83
CA ALA A 74 35.09 -5.56 -16.34
C ALA A 74 36.42 -5.94 -15.69
N GLY A 75 36.40 -6.85 -14.70
CA GLY A 75 37.61 -7.31 -14.03
C GLY A 75 38.28 -6.25 -13.13
N LEU A 76 37.52 -5.26 -12.64
CA LEU A 76 38.10 -4.24 -11.76
C LEU A 76 38.60 -4.88 -10.46
N GLU A 77 39.82 -4.56 -10.06
CA GLU A 77 40.39 -4.99 -8.77
C GLU A 77 39.73 -4.25 -7.60
N LYS A 78 39.39 -2.99 -7.81
CA LYS A 78 38.77 -2.14 -6.80
C LYS A 78 37.55 -1.41 -7.33
N VAL A 79 36.58 -1.16 -6.45
CA VAL A 79 35.31 -0.53 -6.77
C VAL A 79 35.07 0.67 -5.85
N TRP A 80 34.63 1.78 -6.43
CA TRP A 80 34.21 2.93 -5.67
C TRP A 80 32.87 2.67 -4.99
N CYS A 81 32.84 2.81 -3.66
CA CYS A 81 31.69 2.49 -2.83
C CYS A 81 31.36 3.65 -1.87
N ILE A 82 30.09 3.73 -1.46
CA ILE A 82 29.64 4.54 -0.33
C ILE A 82 29.22 3.59 0.77
N ILE A 83 29.77 3.75 1.97
CA ILE A 83 29.38 2.95 3.14
C ILE A 83 28.10 3.52 3.72
N ALA A 84 27.07 2.70 3.78
CA ALA A 84 25.81 3.00 4.46
C ALA A 84 25.86 2.62 5.94
N ASP A 85 24.92 3.14 6.72
CA ASP A 85 24.71 2.70 8.10
C ASP A 85 24.02 1.31 8.14
N GLU A 86 23.99 0.69 9.32
CA GLU A 86 23.45 -0.65 9.54
C GLU A 86 21.92 -0.69 9.69
N ARG A 87 21.20 0.45 9.48
CA ARG A 87 19.75 0.51 9.65
C ARG A 87 19.04 -0.24 8.52
N GLU A 88 18.04 -1.03 8.87
CA GLU A 88 17.18 -1.75 7.90
C GLU A 88 16.53 -0.81 6.88
N ASP A 89 16.12 0.38 7.34
CA ASP A 89 15.53 1.39 6.44
C ASP A 89 16.52 1.88 5.39
N THR A 90 17.82 1.97 5.71
CA THR A 90 18.86 2.44 4.78
C THR A 90 19.02 1.49 3.60
N GLU A 91 19.02 0.18 3.83
CA GLU A 91 19.03 -0.80 2.74
C GLU A 91 17.82 -0.66 1.84
N LYS A 92 16.62 -0.57 2.44
CA LYS A 92 15.36 -0.40 1.69
C LYS A 92 15.36 0.88 0.85
N ILE A 93 15.82 2.00 1.44
CA ILE A 93 15.90 3.30 0.76
C ILE A 93 16.92 3.22 -0.37
N SER A 94 18.09 2.61 -0.14
CA SER A 94 19.14 2.45 -1.16
C SER A 94 18.62 1.69 -2.37
N LYS A 95 17.95 0.55 -2.18
CA LYS A 95 17.35 -0.23 -3.27
C LYS A 95 16.23 0.51 -4.02
N ILE A 96 15.48 1.37 -3.34
CA ILE A 96 14.44 2.19 -3.99
C ILE A 96 15.10 3.30 -4.82
N LEU A 97 16.09 4.01 -4.26
CA LEU A 97 16.75 5.12 -4.93
C LEU A 97 17.62 4.67 -6.11
N SER A 98 18.20 3.46 -6.05
CA SER A 98 18.92 2.85 -7.16
C SER A 98 17.99 2.25 -8.24
N GLY A 99 16.67 2.27 -8.04
CA GLY A 99 15.70 1.70 -8.98
C GLY A 99 15.56 0.18 -8.93
N GLU A 100 16.24 -0.49 -8.01
CA GLU A 100 16.22 -1.95 -7.85
C GLU A 100 14.96 -2.45 -7.16
N LYS A 101 14.26 -1.56 -6.45
CA LYS A 101 13.02 -1.88 -5.74
C LYS A 101 11.94 -0.84 -6.01
N ILE A 102 10.75 -1.32 -6.32
CA ILE A 102 9.58 -0.45 -6.54
C ILE A 102 9.08 0.07 -5.19
N PRO A 103 8.94 1.40 -5.00
CA PRO A 103 8.32 1.96 -3.81
C PRO A 103 6.86 1.53 -3.71
N LYS A 104 6.41 1.20 -2.49
CA LYS A 104 5.01 0.86 -2.23
C LYS A 104 4.33 1.96 -1.44
N ILE A 105 3.07 2.20 -1.75
CA ILE A 105 2.21 3.15 -1.04
C ILE A 105 1.15 2.43 -0.21
N ASN A 106 0.77 3.03 0.92
CA ASN A 106 -0.29 2.50 1.76
C ASN A 106 -1.67 2.81 1.15
N LEU A 107 -2.31 1.83 0.52
CA LEU A 107 -3.62 2.04 -0.10
C LEU A 107 -4.69 2.48 0.89
N SER A 108 -4.55 2.16 2.18
CA SER A 108 -5.51 2.56 3.22
C SER A 108 -5.63 4.08 3.38
N THR A 109 -4.53 4.82 3.13
CA THR A 109 -4.42 6.26 3.32
C THR A 109 -4.06 7.03 2.05
N ALA A 110 -3.73 6.33 0.96
CA ALA A 110 -3.32 6.94 -0.30
C ALA A 110 -4.35 7.95 -0.82
N THR A 111 -3.89 9.04 -1.38
CA THR A 111 -4.72 10.00 -2.10
C THR A 111 -5.20 9.41 -3.43
N ARG A 112 -6.24 10.02 -4.00
CA ARG A 112 -6.75 9.62 -5.31
C ARG A 112 -5.70 9.68 -6.42
N ASP A 113 -4.82 10.69 -6.38
CA ASP A 113 -3.77 10.86 -7.38
C ASP A 113 -2.65 9.83 -7.22
N GLU A 114 -2.28 9.46 -5.99
CA GLU A 114 -1.35 8.36 -5.73
C GLU A 114 -1.92 7.03 -6.20
N ILE A 115 -3.20 6.75 -5.94
CA ILE A 115 -3.88 5.54 -6.46
C ILE A 115 -3.86 5.52 -7.97
N LYS A 116 -4.18 6.67 -8.63
CA LYS A 116 -4.17 6.79 -10.07
C LYS A 116 -2.79 6.52 -10.66
N SER A 117 -1.76 7.17 -10.12
CA SER A 117 -0.38 7.04 -10.61
C SER A 117 0.16 5.61 -10.46
N ALA A 118 -0.11 4.97 -9.31
CA ALA A 118 0.31 3.60 -9.07
C ALA A 118 -0.44 2.58 -9.96
N LEU A 119 -1.75 2.76 -10.18
CA LEU A 119 -2.52 1.93 -11.11
C LEU A 119 -2.07 2.13 -12.55
N GLN A 120 -1.78 3.37 -12.96
CA GLN A 120 -1.26 3.68 -14.28
C GLN A 120 0.06 2.96 -14.53
N TYR A 121 1.00 3.06 -13.60
CA TYR A 121 2.28 2.33 -13.66
C TYR A 121 2.05 0.82 -13.87
N LEU A 122 1.17 0.19 -13.08
CA LEU A 122 0.87 -1.23 -13.21
C LEU A 122 0.19 -1.61 -14.53
N ILE A 123 -0.64 -0.73 -15.10
CA ILE A 123 -1.36 -0.96 -16.38
C ILE A 123 -0.40 -0.84 -17.56
N GLU A 124 0.51 0.14 -17.53
CA GLU A 124 1.45 0.46 -18.62
C GLU A 124 2.69 -0.44 -18.62
N LYS A 125 2.96 -1.13 -17.51
CA LYS A 125 4.09 -2.06 -17.40
C LYS A 125 4.05 -3.12 -18.51
N PRO A 126 5.20 -3.46 -19.15
CA PRO A 126 5.29 -4.63 -20.00
C PRO A 126 4.74 -5.87 -19.29
N ASP A 127 4.00 -6.72 -19.99
CA ASP A 127 3.36 -7.94 -19.45
C ASP A 127 2.39 -7.73 -18.27
N SER A 128 1.80 -6.54 -18.20
CA SER A 128 0.85 -6.17 -17.16
C SER A 128 -0.32 -7.13 -17.04
N GLN A 129 -0.52 -7.68 -15.85
CA GLN A 129 -1.71 -8.44 -15.51
C GLN A 129 -2.97 -7.55 -15.43
N LEU A 130 -2.81 -6.21 -15.31
CA LEU A 130 -3.91 -5.25 -15.27
C LEU A 130 -4.33 -4.74 -16.66
N LYS A 131 -3.79 -5.29 -17.74
CA LYS A 131 -4.16 -4.91 -19.11
C LYS A 131 -5.68 -4.96 -19.31
N GLY A 132 -6.24 -3.87 -19.87
CA GLY A 132 -7.68 -3.72 -20.10
C GLY A 132 -8.49 -3.19 -18.89
N VAL A 133 -7.86 -2.93 -17.75
CA VAL A 133 -8.49 -2.20 -16.64
C VAL A 133 -8.65 -0.74 -17.02
N LYS A 134 -9.87 -0.19 -16.89
CA LYS A 134 -10.15 1.22 -17.16
C LYS A 134 -9.68 2.09 -15.99
N LEU A 135 -8.53 2.73 -16.13
CA LEU A 135 -7.87 3.52 -15.08
C LEU A 135 -8.82 4.47 -14.33
N PRO A 136 -9.63 5.35 -14.99
CA PRO A 136 -10.48 6.28 -14.26
C PRO A 136 -11.54 5.56 -13.41
N VAL A 137 -12.10 4.46 -13.93
CA VAL A 137 -13.11 3.68 -13.22
C VAL A 137 -12.52 2.98 -12.00
N ALA A 138 -11.35 2.38 -12.16
CA ALA A 138 -10.67 1.68 -11.06
C ALA A 138 -10.27 2.68 -9.97
N THR A 139 -9.65 3.81 -10.34
CA THR A 139 -9.27 4.86 -9.40
C THR A 139 -10.46 5.36 -8.59
N ASN A 140 -11.55 5.77 -9.26
CA ASN A 140 -12.71 6.33 -8.56
C ASN A 140 -13.33 5.31 -7.59
N ARG A 141 -13.56 4.07 -8.05
CA ARG A 141 -14.20 3.07 -7.21
C ARG A 141 -13.35 2.61 -6.02
N ILE A 142 -12.03 2.60 -6.18
CA ILE A 142 -11.13 2.33 -5.06
C ILE A 142 -11.12 3.50 -4.10
N ASP A 143 -11.03 4.73 -4.59
CA ASP A 143 -11.00 5.94 -3.77
C ASP A 143 -12.28 6.11 -2.94
N GLU A 144 -13.45 5.90 -3.53
CA GLU A 144 -14.76 5.99 -2.87
C GLU A 144 -15.05 4.82 -1.90
N SER A 145 -14.22 3.79 -1.90
CA SER A 145 -14.42 2.61 -1.05
C SER A 145 -13.85 2.80 0.36
N PRO A 146 -14.36 2.10 1.39
CA PRO A 146 -13.84 2.18 2.76
C PRO A 146 -12.52 1.39 2.92
N ARG A 147 -11.55 1.69 2.07
CA ARG A 147 -10.26 0.97 1.98
C ARG A 147 -9.40 1.07 3.23
N GLN A 148 -9.62 2.09 4.06
CA GLN A 148 -8.94 2.25 5.35
C GLN A 148 -9.17 1.08 6.31
N TYR A 149 -10.22 0.27 6.09
CA TYR A 149 -10.56 -0.89 6.92
C TYR A 149 -10.23 -2.23 6.24
N TRP A 150 -9.67 -2.22 5.05
CA TRP A 150 -9.36 -3.46 4.34
C TRP A 150 -8.17 -4.17 4.96
N LYS A 151 -8.34 -5.46 5.22
CA LYS A 151 -7.28 -6.35 5.70
C LYS A 151 -6.46 -6.96 4.56
N ASP A 152 -7.04 -7.00 3.37
CA ASP A 152 -6.43 -7.49 2.14
C ASP A 152 -7.10 -6.84 0.91
N PHE A 153 -6.58 -7.13 -0.28
CA PHE A 153 -7.06 -6.54 -1.53
C PHE A 153 -8.32 -7.19 -2.11
N ARG A 154 -8.86 -8.28 -1.53
CA ARG A 154 -10.06 -8.97 -2.05
C ARG A 154 -11.29 -8.08 -2.21
N PRO A 155 -11.56 -7.08 -1.37
CA PRO A 155 -12.70 -6.19 -1.58
C PRO A 155 -12.69 -5.48 -2.96
N ILE A 156 -11.52 -5.22 -3.55
CA ILE A 156 -11.40 -4.58 -4.87
C ILE A 156 -12.11 -5.37 -5.95
N THR A 157 -12.10 -6.69 -5.89
CA THR A 157 -12.75 -7.55 -6.90
C THR A 157 -14.27 -7.37 -6.95
N LYS A 158 -14.87 -6.84 -5.88
CA LYS A 158 -16.30 -6.58 -5.76
C LYS A 158 -16.71 -5.18 -6.21
N LEU A 159 -15.75 -4.30 -6.50
CA LEU A 159 -16.01 -2.93 -6.93
C LEU A 159 -16.45 -2.83 -8.40
N GLY A 160 -16.39 -3.90 -9.18
CA GLY A 160 -16.73 -3.89 -10.61
C GLY A 160 -15.81 -2.96 -11.43
N CYS A 161 -14.56 -2.77 -10.99
CA CYS A 161 -13.57 -1.89 -11.61
C CYS A 161 -12.67 -2.61 -12.64
N GLY A 162 -12.98 -3.86 -13.01
CA GLY A 162 -12.20 -4.66 -13.93
C GLY A 162 -11.00 -5.39 -13.31
N ILE A 163 -10.78 -5.23 -11.99
CA ILE A 163 -9.75 -5.96 -11.25
C ILE A 163 -10.39 -7.20 -10.65
N THR A 164 -10.13 -8.35 -11.25
CA THR A 164 -10.63 -9.67 -10.84
C THR A 164 -9.71 -10.33 -9.82
N THR A 165 -10.10 -11.47 -9.27
CA THR A 165 -9.27 -12.26 -8.35
C THR A 165 -7.92 -12.65 -8.96
N ALA A 166 -7.86 -12.93 -10.26
CA ALA A 166 -6.61 -13.23 -10.95
C ALA A 166 -5.68 -12.01 -11.02
N LYS A 167 -6.25 -10.79 -11.09
CA LYS A 167 -5.51 -9.53 -11.23
C LYS A 167 -5.11 -8.89 -9.91
N VAL A 168 -5.76 -9.26 -8.80
CA VAL A 168 -5.59 -8.59 -7.50
C VAL A 168 -4.18 -8.71 -6.93
N ASN A 169 -3.46 -9.76 -7.26
CA ASN A 169 -2.09 -9.95 -6.77
C ASN A 169 -1.10 -8.93 -7.36
N ALA A 170 -1.33 -8.46 -8.59
CA ALA A 170 -0.49 -7.42 -9.20
C ALA A 170 -0.48 -6.11 -8.38
N LEU A 171 -1.55 -5.82 -7.63
CA LEU A 171 -1.60 -4.65 -6.77
C LEU A 171 -0.55 -4.66 -5.66
N LYS A 172 -0.12 -5.84 -5.21
CA LYS A 172 0.89 -6.00 -4.15
C LYS A 172 2.29 -5.51 -4.57
N GLU A 173 2.51 -5.29 -5.85
CA GLU A 173 3.77 -4.73 -6.34
C GLU A 173 3.96 -3.29 -5.88
N VAL A 174 2.89 -2.49 -5.89
CA VAL A 174 2.92 -1.04 -5.59
C VAL A 174 2.10 -0.63 -4.36
N PHE A 175 1.24 -1.52 -3.85
CA PHE A 175 0.39 -1.22 -2.71
C PHE A 175 0.66 -2.17 -1.53
N TYR A 176 0.50 -1.61 -0.33
CA TYR A 176 0.31 -2.38 0.90
C TYR A 176 -0.90 -1.82 1.67
N LEU A 177 -1.34 -2.52 2.71
CA LEU A 177 -2.47 -2.12 3.53
C LEU A 177 -2.03 -2.09 5.00
N ILE A 178 -2.34 -1.00 5.67
CA ILE A 178 -2.34 -0.90 7.14
C ILE A 178 -3.77 -0.59 7.55
N PRO A 179 -4.57 -1.62 7.91
CA PRO A 179 -5.96 -1.42 8.27
C PRO A 179 -6.05 -0.55 9.53
N GLN A 180 -6.86 0.50 9.47
CA GLN A 180 -7.20 1.26 10.65
C GLN A 180 -8.21 0.46 11.50
N PRO A 181 -8.07 0.47 12.83
CA PRO A 181 -9.10 -0.10 13.69
C PRO A 181 -10.40 0.69 13.48
N MET A 182 -11.47 -0.02 13.15
CA MET A 182 -12.80 0.60 13.11
C MET A 182 -13.25 0.83 14.55
N LEU A 183 -13.15 2.07 15.01
CA LEU A 183 -13.63 2.43 16.33
C LEU A 183 -15.14 2.21 16.38
N LYS A 184 -15.57 1.34 17.29
CA LYS A 184 -17.00 1.15 17.53
C LYS A 184 -17.53 2.39 18.25
N PRO A 185 -18.53 3.12 17.68
CA PRO A 185 -19.12 4.25 18.38
C PRO A 185 -19.79 3.78 19.69
N GLU A 186 -19.92 4.68 20.62
CA GLU A 186 -20.73 4.43 21.81
C GLU A 186 -22.17 4.07 21.42
N LYS A 187 -22.83 3.36 22.32
CA LYS A 187 -24.24 3.06 22.08
C LYS A 187 -25.07 4.34 22.07
N VAL A 188 -25.87 4.50 21.05
CA VAL A 188 -26.70 5.67 20.81
C VAL A 188 -28.13 5.43 21.24
N ASN A 189 -28.64 6.27 22.14
CA ASN A 189 -30.07 6.25 22.47
C ASN A 189 -30.86 6.87 21.34
N LEU A 190 -31.57 6.08 20.57
CA LEU A 190 -32.25 6.53 19.37
C LEU A 190 -33.38 7.52 19.66
N SER A 191 -33.96 7.52 20.87
CA SER A 191 -35.03 8.45 21.25
C SER A 191 -34.57 9.91 21.35
N THR A 192 -33.28 10.12 21.72
CA THR A 192 -32.68 11.45 21.94
C THR A 192 -31.53 11.78 20.99
N ALA A 193 -31.13 10.82 20.14
CA ALA A 193 -30.01 10.98 19.22
C ALA A 193 -30.18 12.14 18.27
N THR A 194 -29.10 12.88 18.01
CA THR A 194 -29.05 13.87 16.95
C THR A 194 -28.96 13.17 15.59
N GLU A 195 -29.15 13.92 14.51
CA GLU A 195 -28.97 13.41 13.15
C GLU A 195 -27.51 12.95 12.93
N ASP A 196 -26.53 13.68 13.46
CA ASP A 196 -25.11 13.35 13.36
C ASP A 196 -24.77 12.05 14.12
N ASP A 197 -25.36 11.82 15.29
CA ASP A 197 -25.20 10.56 16.04
C ASP A 197 -25.75 9.38 15.24
N ILE A 198 -26.94 9.55 14.65
CA ILE A 198 -27.56 8.52 13.81
C ILE A 198 -26.72 8.25 12.59
N LYS A 199 -26.21 9.28 11.92
CA LYS A 199 -25.34 9.18 10.76
C LYS A 199 -24.04 8.47 11.08
N ALA A 200 -23.37 8.83 12.16
CA ALA A 200 -22.12 8.18 12.60
C ALA A 200 -22.33 6.70 12.91
N ALA A 201 -23.42 6.37 13.64
CA ALA A 201 -23.76 5.00 14.00
C ALA A 201 -24.12 4.14 12.77
N LEU A 202 -24.92 4.68 11.84
CA LEU A 202 -25.27 4.00 10.59
C LEU A 202 -24.05 3.82 9.69
N LYS A 203 -23.20 4.83 9.58
CA LYS A 203 -21.95 4.77 8.82
C LYS A 203 -21.07 3.63 9.32
N TYR A 204 -20.86 3.53 10.63
CA TYR A 204 -20.12 2.41 11.22
C TYR A 204 -20.73 1.06 10.84
N LEU A 205 -22.06 0.89 10.97
CA LEU A 205 -22.72 -0.37 10.67
C LEU A 205 -22.71 -0.72 9.18
N ILE A 206 -22.73 0.27 8.28
CA ILE A 206 -22.67 0.09 6.83
C ILE A 206 -21.25 -0.30 6.38
N GLU A 207 -20.24 0.41 6.90
CA GLU A 207 -18.83 0.24 6.52
C GLU A 207 -18.16 -0.98 7.17
N LYS A 208 -18.78 -1.55 8.21
CA LYS A 208 -18.28 -2.74 8.90
C LYS A 208 -17.99 -3.88 7.90
N PRO A 209 -16.84 -4.57 8.03
CA PRO A 209 -16.54 -5.75 7.22
C PRO A 209 -17.69 -6.77 7.26
N ASN A 210 -18.12 -7.25 6.10
CA ASN A 210 -19.26 -8.18 5.94
C ASN A 210 -20.63 -7.63 6.39
N SER A 211 -20.81 -6.32 6.47
CA SER A 211 -22.10 -5.72 6.77
C SER A 211 -23.16 -6.12 5.76
N LYS A 212 -24.32 -6.52 6.27
CA LYS A 212 -25.53 -6.73 5.45
C LYS A 212 -26.25 -5.40 5.12
N LEU A 213 -25.75 -4.26 5.65
CA LEU A 213 -26.30 -2.94 5.42
C LEU A 213 -25.66 -2.19 4.24
N LYS A 214 -24.73 -2.76 3.52
CA LYS A 214 -23.98 -2.10 2.40
C LYS A 214 -24.86 -1.51 1.29
N GLN A 215 -26.08 -2.01 1.14
CA GLN A 215 -27.05 -1.52 0.15
C GLN A 215 -27.95 -0.41 0.69
N VAL A 216 -27.78 -0.02 1.97
CA VAL A 216 -28.54 1.06 2.58
C VAL A 216 -27.90 2.38 2.22
N GLU A 217 -28.68 3.28 1.65
CA GLU A 217 -28.27 4.65 1.35
C GLU A 217 -28.19 5.45 2.65
N LEU A 218 -26.95 5.80 3.06
CA LEU A 218 -26.68 6.43 4.36
C LEU A 218 -27.49 7.72 4.57
N ALA A 219 -27.49 8.63 3.58
CA ALA A 219 -28.18 9.92 3.69
C ALA A 219 -29.67 9.72 3.90
N LYS A 220 -30.32 8.94 3.04
CA LYS A 220 -31.75 8.65 3.11
C LYS A 220 -32.15 7.92 4.41
N ALA A 221 -31.32 6.97 4.86
CA ALA A 221 -31.60 6.25 6.10
C ALA A 221 -31.46 7.17 7.33
N THR A 222 -30.46 8.04 7.33
CA THR A 222 -30.24 9.03 8.39
C THR A 222 -31.43 9.98 8.51
N GLU A 223 -31.79 10.64 7.41
CA GLU A 223 -32.91 11.58 7.32
C GLU A 223 -34.22 10.93 7.76
N SER A 224 -34.58 9.80 7.15
CA SER A 224 -35.82 9.09 7.48
C SER A 224 -35.94 8.70 8.96
N ILE A 225 -34.82 8.32 9.58
CA ILE A 225 -34.80 7.95 11.01
C ILE A 225 -34.80 9.22 11.86
N ALA A 226 -34.10 10.29 11.47
CA ALA A 226 -34.03 11.53 12.24
C ALA A 226 -35.41 12.23 12.32
N GLU A 227 -36.16 12.26 11.24
CA GLU A 227 -37.47 12.89 11.14
C GLU A 227 -38.60 12.08 11.80
N ALA A 228 -38.38 10.81 12.08
CA ALA A 228 -39.41 9.95 12.65
C ALA A 228 -39.71 10.28 14.13
N PRO A 229 -40.95 10.07 14.64
CA PRO A 229 -41.35 10.34 16.02
C PRO A 229 -40.78 9.27 16.98
N ARG A 230 -39.46 9.21 17.11
CA ARG A 230 -38.67 8.16 17.79
C ARG A 230 -38.91 8.10 19.30
N GLN A 231 -39.36 9.20 19.90
CA GLN A 231 -39.60 9.32 21.33
C GLN A 231 -40.69 8.34 21.83
N ASN A 232 -41.59 7.93 20.95
CA ASN A 232 -42.70 7.02 21.26
C ASN A 232 -42.39 5.54 20.90
N TRP A 233 -41.18 5.25 20.47
CA TRP A 233 -40.84 3.90 20.05
C TRP A 233 -40.46 3.01 21.24
N LYS A 234 -41.10 1.86 21.32
CA LYS A 234 -40.78 0.81 22.29
C LYS A 234 -39.79 -0.22 21.73
N SER A 235 -39.47 -0.17 20.45
CA SER A 235 -38.52 -1.06 19.79
C SER A 235 -38.01 -0.42 18.51
N LEU A 236 -36.98 -0.98 17.90
CA LEU A 236 -36.44 -0.52 16.59
C LEU A 236 -37.30 -0.96 15.39
N GLN A 237 -38.36 -1.75 15.62
CA GLN A 237 -39.24 -2.24 14.54
C GLN A 237 -39.86 -1.14 13.62
N PRO A 238 -40.24 0.02 14.13
CA PRO A 238 -40.79 1.08 13.29
C PRO A 238 -39.87 1.53 12.15
N ILE A 239 -38.52 1.38 12.28
CA ILE A 239 -37.55 1.69 11.22
C ILE A 239 -37.88 0.94 9.93
N THR A 240 -38.39 -0.29 10.02
CA THR A 240 -38.72 -1.10 8.83
C THR A 240 -39.85 -0.49 7.99
N LYS A 241 -40.66 0.41 8.57
CA LYS A 241 -41.76 1.10 7.90
C LYS A 241 -41.33 2.39 7.21
N LEU A 242 -40.13 2.92 7.52
CA LEU A 242 -39.61 4.18 6.99
C LEU A 242 -39.14 4.07 5.53
N LYS A 243 -39.17 2.88 4.93
CA LYS A 243 -38.71 2.62 3.54
C LYS A 243 -37.27 3.13 3.25
N CYS A 244 -36.43 3.17 4.27
CA CYS A 244 -35.03 3.63 4.22
C CYS A 244 -34.03 2.51 3.87
N GLY A 245 -34.50 1.40 3.29
CA GLY A 245 -33.66 0.25 2.91
C GLY A 245 -33.30 -0.71 4.05
N ILE A 246 -33.81 -0.46 5.28
CA ILE A 246 -33.59 -1.29 6.46
C ILE A 246 -34.83 -2.16 6.71
N GLY A 247 -34.80 -3.39 6.22
CA GLY A 247 -35.89 -4.35 6.41
C GLY A 247 -35.76 -5.18 7.71
N LYS A 248 -36.78 -6.03 7.98
CA LYS A 248 -36.85 -6.86 9.19
C LYS A 248 -35.59 -7.66 9.50
N THR A 249 -34.95 -8.23 8.49
CA THR A 249 -33.73 -9.02 8.65
C THR A 249 -32.50 -8.20 9.07
N LYS A 250 -32.55 -6.89 8.84
CA LYS A 250 -31.44 -5.96 9.13
C LYS A 250 -31.57 -5.27 10.50
N ILE A 251 -32.77 -5.27 11.11
CA ILE A 251 -33.03 -4.60 12.40
C ILE A 251 -32.11 -5.10 13.51
N ASN A 252 -31.85 -6.39 13.56
CA ASN A 252 -30.99 -6.93 14.61
C ASN A 252 -29.56 -6.39 14.59
N LEU A 253 -29.08 -5.94 13.42
CA LEU A 253 -27.76 -5.32 13.29
C LEU A 253 -27.73 -3.93 13.92
N LEU A 254 -28.86 -3.21 13.91
CA LEU A 254 -28.96 -1.88 14.52
C LEU A 254 -28.86 -1.96 16.05
N LYS A 255 -29.31 -3.05 16.68
CA LYS A 255 -29.22 -3.26 18.14
C LYS A 255 -27.78 -3.30 18.67
N GLU A 256 -26.80 -3.45 17.77
CA GLU A 256 -25.39 -3.42 18.14
C GLU A 256 -24.98 -2.03 18.65
N ILE A 257 -25.59 -0.97 18.11
CA ILE A 257 -25.24 0.42 18.39
C ILE A 257 -26.42 1.21 18.94
N PHE A 258 -27.65 0.97 18.43
CA PHE A 258 -28.83 1.71 18.85
C PHE A 258 -29.57 0.99 19.98
N TYR A 259 -30.02 1.77 20.93
CA TYR A 259 -30.96 1.34 21.98
C TYR A 259 -32.07 2.39 22.14
N LEU A 260 -33.13 2.02 22.88
CA LEU A 260 -34.20 2.88 23.27
C LEU A 260 -34.28 2.80 24.79
N ASN A 261 -34.43 3.91 25.46
CA ASN A 261 -34.79 3.90 26.87
C ASN A 261 -36.21 3.35 27.05
N PRO A 262 -36.43 2.49 28.04
CA PRO A 262 -37.76 1.97 28.32
C PRO A 262 -38.78 3.06 28.74
#